data_c5ba25fa290abd3d222c76b38da3d46e
#
_entry.id   c5ba25fa290abd3d222c76b38da3d46e
#
_cell.length_a   1.000
_cell.length_b   1.000
_cell.length_c   1.000
_cell.angle_alpha   90.00
_cell.angle_beta   90.00
_cell.angle_gamma   90.00
#
_symmetry.space_group_name_H-M   'P 1'
#
loop_
_entity.id
_entity.type
_entity.pdbx_description
1 polymer ?
#
loop_
_entity_poly.entity_id
_entity_poly.type
_entity_poly.pdbx_seq_one_letter_code
_entity_poly.pdbx_strand_id
1 'polypeptide(L)'
;VLRFVAIAIFGLMFLAEAGDIYGLVLTLANPELAADRFGIPAGTEVIRSSVLLVFALVVAGGALLAVVGLLARKPVLFHRSALACAVGYLVYGLFQVADGALQVGASIVVVAGLIYVVLGGIAYAMHRSV
;
A
#
# COMPACT_ATOMS: atom_id res chain seq x y z
N VAL A 1 13.09 4.68 22.15
CA VAL A 1 12.28 5.75 21.53
C VAL A 1 12.04 5.46 20.06
N LEU A 2 13.09 5.19 19.29
CA LEU A 2 12.94 4.93 17.83
C LEU A 2 12.10 3.67 17.57
N ARG A 3 12.19 2.66 18.40
CA ARG A 3 11.36 1.45 18.29
C ARG A 3 9.87 1.76 18.43
N PHE A 4 9.49 2.63 19.38
CA PHE A 4 8.10 3.03 19.56
C PHE A 4 7.60 3.87 18.37
N VAL A 5 8.45 4.74 17.84
CA VAL A 5 8.14 5.51 16.63
C VAL A 5 7.90 4.57 15.45
N ALA A 6 8.76 3.56 15.28
CA ALA A 6 8.58 2.58 14.21
C ALA A 6 7.30 1.78 14.37
N ILE A 7 6.96 1.34 15.58
CA ILE A 7 5.69 0.65 15.87
C ILE A 7 4.51 1.54 15.46
N ALA A 8 4.53 2.81 15.84
CA ALA A 8 3.47 3.75 15.49
C ALA A 8 3.35 3.93 13.97
N ILE A 9 4.47 4.12 13.28
CA ILE A 9 4.50 4.33 11.82
C ILE A 9 3.95 3.10 11.09
N PHE A 10 4.48 1.91 11.36
CA PHE A 10 4.00 0.69 10.70
C PHE A 10 2.58 0.32 11.12
N GLY A 11 2.18 0.60 12.35
CA GLY A 11 0.80 0.43 12.80
C GLY A 11 -0.18 1.31 12.04
N LEU A 12 0.16 2.59 11.83
CA LEU A 12 -0.64 3.50 11.02
C LEU A 12 -0.69 3.09 9.55
N MET A 13 0.44 2.62 8.99
CA MET A 13 0.48 2.07 7.64
C MET A 13 -0.46 0.88 7.49
N PHE A 14 -0.44 -0.04 8.45
CA PHE A 14 -1.34 -1.19 8.45
C PHE A 14 -2.81 -0.76 8.48
N LEU A 15 -3.17 0.19 9.34
CA LEU A 15 -4.56 0.66 9.45
C LEU A 15 -5.00 1.36 8.16
N ALA A 16 -4.14 2.18 7.56
CA ALA A 16 -4.43 2.84 6.29
C ALA A 16 -4.65 1.82 5.17
N GLU A 17 -3.80 0.81 5.08
CA GLU A 17 -3.92 -0.22 4.05
C GLU A 17 -5.10 -1.17 4.31
N ALA A 18 -5.48 -1.40 5.56
CA ALA A 18 -6.71 -2.13 5.88
C ALA A 18 -7.94 -1.41 5.31
N GLY A 19 -7.96 -0.08 5.40
CA GLY A 19 -9.00 0.75 4.77
C GLY A 19 -9.00 0.63 3.25
N ASP A 20 -7.83 0.67 2.62
CA ASP A 20 -7.68 0.50 1.18
C ASP A 20 -8.14 -0.90 0.73
N ILE A 21 -7.78 -1.94 1.46
CA ILE A 21 -8.21 -3.32 1.17
C ILE A 21 -9.74 -3.40 1.23
N TYR A 22 -10.35 -2.82 2.25
CA TYR A 22 -11.81 -2.78 2.36
C TYR A 22 -12.46 -2.11 1.15
N GLY A 23 -11.95 -0.94 0.76
CA GLY A 23 -12.44 -0.21 -0.42
C GLY A 23 -12.27 -1.00 -1.72
N LEU A 24 -11.13 -1.68 -1.90
CA LEU A 24 -10.87 -2.50 -3.09
C LEU A 24 -11.77 -3.73 -3.15
N VAL A 25 -12.04 -4.37 -2.01
CA VAL A 25 -12.98 -5.50 -1.94
C VAL A 25 -14.39 -5.04 -2.31
N LEU A 26 -14.83 -3.88 -1.83
CA LEU A 26 -16.13 -3.31 -2.22
C LEU A 26 -16.17 -3.01 -3.73
N THR A 27 -15.09 -2.46 -4.29
CA THR A 27 -15.00 -2.20 -5.73
C THR A 27 -15.09 -3.49 -6.54
N LEU A 28 -14.42 -4.55 -6.11
CA LEU A 28 -14.49 -5.86 -6.78
C LEU A 28 -15.87 -6.51 -6.65
N ALA A 29 -16.60 -6.22 -5.56
CA ALA A 29 -17.99 -6.69 -5.40
C ALA A 29 -18.95 -5.99 -6.35
N ASN A 30 -18.65 -4.75 -6.75
CA ASN A 30 -19.46 -3.98 -7.71
C ASN A 30 -18.57 -3.12 -8.61
N PRO A 31 -17.86 -3.74 -9.57
CA PRO A 31 -16.86 -3.05 -10.39
C PRO A 31 -17.45 -2.02 -11.34
N GLU A 32 -18.74 -2.16 -11.69
CA GLU A 32 -19.40 -1.24 -12.64
C GLU A 32 -19.49 0.19 -12.10
N LEU A 33 -19.72 0.37 -10.80
CA LEU A 33 -19.78 1.70 -10.19
C LEU A 33 -18.46 2.44 -10.30
N ALA A 34 -17.35 1.77 -10.03
CA ALA A 34 -16.02 2.38 -10.14
C ALA A 34 -15.61 2.58 -11.60
N ALA A 35 -15.96 1.64 -12.47
CA ALA A 35 -15.71 1.75 -13.90
C ALA A 35 -16.42 2.97 -14.49
N ASP A 36 -17.69 3.19 -14.12
CA ASP A 36 -18.46 4.35 -14.57
C ASP A 36 -17.84 5.66 -14.08
N ARG A 37 -17.34 5.69 -12.83
CA ARG A 37 -16.69 6.87 -12.25
C ARG A 37 -15.46 7.30 -13.05
N PHE A 38 -14.67 6.34 -13.53
CA PHE A 38 -13.44 6.60 -14.27
C PHE A 38 -13.61 6.56 -15.78
N GLY A 39 -14.79 6.19 -16.27
CA GLY A 39 -15.05 6.07 -17.70
C GLY A 39 -14.28 4.93 -18.37
N ILE A 40 -14.01 3.84 -17.65
CA ILE A 40 -13.28 2.67 -18.15
C ILE A 40 -14.20 1.44 -18.19
N PRO A 41 -13.86 0.40 -18.98
CA PRO A 41 -14.63 -0.84 -18.99
C PRO A 41 -14.60 -1.55 -17.63
N ALA A 42 -15.71 -2.20 -17.25
CA ALA A 42 -15.80 -2.93 -15.98
C ALA A 42 -14.75 -4.04 -15.86
N GLY A 43 -14.43 -4.74 -16.97
CA GLY A 43 -13.36 -5.75 -16.99
C GLY A 43 -11.99 -5.16 -16.70
N THR A 44 -11.69 -3.97 -17.19
CA THR A 44 -10.46 -3.23 -16.89
C THR A 44 -10.40 -2.86 -15.41
N GLU A 45 -11.54 -2.41 -14.84
CA GLU A 45 -11.60 -2.09 -13.41
C GLU A 45 -11.35 -3.32 -12.52
N VAL A 46 -11.88 -4.48 -12.89
CA VAL A 46 -11.62 -5.74 -12.15
C VAL A 46 -10.11 -6.06 -12.14
N ILE A 47 -9.46 -5.99 -13.28
CA ILE A 47 -8.02 -6.25 -13.38
C ILE A 47 -7.23 -5.23 -12.55
N ARG A 48 -7.53 -3.95 -12.73
CA ARG A 48 -6.89 -2.85 -12.03
C ARG A 48 -7.03 -2.99 -10.51
N SER A 49 -8.24 -3.19 -10.01
CA SER A 49 -8.51 -3.34 -8.57
C SER A 49 -7.90 -4.60 -8.01
N SER A 50 -7.82 -5.69 -8.77
CA SER A 50 -7.16 -6.93 -8.33
C SER A 50 -5.67 -6.73 -8.15
N VAL A 51 -5.00 -6.03 -9.06
CA VAL A 51 -3.58 -5.70 -8.96
C VAL A 51 -3.32 -4.81 -7.74
N LEU A 52 -4.14 -3.76 -7.56
CA LEU A 52 -4.02 -2.87 -6.40
C LEU A 52 -4.23 -3.62 -5.09
N LEU A 53 -5.18 -4.57 -5.07
CA LEU A 53 -5.44 -5.39 -3.88
C LEU A 53 -4.24 -6.26 -3.51
N VAL A 54 -3.56 -6.85 -4.49
CA VAL A 54 -2.33 -7.64 -4.22
C VAL A 54 -1.26 -6.75 -3.58
N PHE A 55 -1.03 -5.55 -4.12
CA PHE A 55 -0.06 -4.61 -3.54
C PHE A 55 -0.46 -4.18 -2.12
N ALA A 56 -1.74 -3.88 -1.91
CA ALA A 56 -2.24 -3.48 -0.60
C ALA A 56 -2.07 -4.60 0.43
N LEU A 57 -2.31 -5.86 0.04
CA LEU A 57 -2.10 -7.02 0.91
C LEU A 57 -0.63 -7.21 1.27
N VAL A 58 0.28 -7.05 0.32
CA VAL A 58 1.72 -7.15 0.57
C VAL A 58 2.18 -6.07 1.54
N VAL A 59 1.76 -4.82 1.33
CA VAL A 59 2.12 -3.70 2.20
C VAL A 59 1.52 -3.87 3.59
N ALA A 60 0.24 -4.20 3.68
CA ALA A 60 -0.44 -4.41 4.97
C ALA A 60 0.19 -5.57 5.75
N GLY A 61 0.45 -6.69 5.08
CA GLY A 61 1.12 -7.84 5.69
C GLY A 61 2.52 -7.51 6.16
N GLY A 62 3.29 -6.79 5.33
CA GLY A 62 4.63 -6.33 5.69
C GLY A 62 4.63 -5.39 6.90
N ALA A 63 3.70 -4.43 6.92
CA ALA A 63 3.57 -3.49 8.04
C ALA A 63 3.16 -4.20 9.33
N LEU A 64 2.19 -5.10 9.28
CA LEU A 64 1.76 -5.88 10.43
C LEU A 64 2.89 -6.74 10.98
N LEU A 65 3.58 -7.47 10.13
CA LEU A 65 4.70 -8.32 10.54
C LEU A 65 5.89 -7.50 11.06
N ALA A 66 6.08 -6.28 10.55
CA ALA A 66 7.09 -5.36 11.10
C ALA A 66 6.74 -4.97 12.54
N VAL A 67 5.47 -4.65 12.82
CA VAL A 67 5.01 -4.38 14.20
C VAL A 67 5.22 -5.61 15.09
N VAL A 68 4.82 -6.79 14.63
CA VAL A 68 5.00 -8.04 15.37
C VAL A 68 6.48 -8.30 15.65
N GLY A 69 7.34 -8.09 14.67
CA GLY A 69 8.78 -8.24 14.81
C GLY A 69 9.38 -7.31 15.87
N LEU A 70 8.90 -6.06 15.91
CA LEU A 70 9.32 -5.09 16.92
C LEU A 70 8.83 -5.44 18.32
N LEU A 71 7.55 -5.82 18.44
CA LEU A 71 6.96 -6.20 19.71
C LEU A 71 7.56 -7.48 20.28
N ALA A 72 7.78 -8.48 19.42
CA ALA A 72 8.36 -9.76 19.81
C ALA A 72 9.90 -9.75 19.90
N ARG A 73 10.52 -8.61 19.61
CA ARG A 73 11.99 -8.43 19.59
C ARG A 73 12.69 -9.43 18.65
N LYS A 74 12.11 -9.61 17.45
CA LYS A 74 12.67 -10.47 16.40
C LYS A 74 13.22 -9.59 15.27
N PRO A 75 14.52 -9.23 15.31
CA PRO A 75 15.08 -8.27 14.36
C PRO A 75 15.05 -8.77 12.92
N VAL A 76 15.24 -10.06 12.68
CA VAL A 76 15.19 -10.61 11.32
C VAL A 76 13.80 -10.47 10.73
N LEU A 77 12.75 -10.78 11.51
CA LEU A 77 11.37 -10.61 11.09
C LEU A 77 11.07 -9.15 10.78
N PHE A 78 11.46 -8.24 11.68
CA PHE A 78 11.27 -6.80 11.48
C PHE A 78 11.93 -6.33 10.19
N HIS A 79 13.23 -6.61 10.01
CA HIS A 79 13.98 -6.10 8.86
C HIS A 79 13.45 -6.62 7.52
N ARG A 80 13.10 -7.89 7.45
CA ARG A 80 12.52 -8.48 6.24
C ARG A 80 11.14 -7.90 5.94
N SER A 81 10.30 -7.79 6.96
CA SER A 81 8.94 -7.28 6.81
C SER A 81 8.92 -5.79 6.49
N ALA A 82 9.76 -5.00 7.13
CA ALA A 82 9.91 -3.57 6.84
C ALA A 82 10.41 -3.33 5.41
N LEU A 83 11.37 -4.14 4.95
CA LEU A 83 11.87 -4.06 3.58
C LEU A 83 10.78 -4.44 2.58
N ALA A 84 10.02 -5.51 2.84
CA ALA A 84 8.90 -5.90 2.00
C ALA A 84 7.83 -4.81 1.92
N CYS A 85 7.53 -4.17 3.05
CA CYS A 85 6.61 -3.03 3.12
C CYS A 85 7.15 -1.85 2.28
N ALA A 86 8.43 -1.51 2.42
CA ALA A 86 9.05 -0.41 1.68
C ALA A 86 9.03 -0.65 0.16
N VAL A 87 9.43 -1.83 -0.28
CA VAL A 87 9.41 -2.19 -1.71
C VAL A 87 7.97 -2.26 -2.22
N GLY A 88 7.06 -2.83 -1.43
CA GLY A 88 5.64 -2.91 -1.77
C GLY A 88 5.03 -1.53 -1.98
N TYR A 89 5.29 -0.56 -1.10
CA TYR A 89 4.83 0.81 -1.26
C TYR A 89 5.42 1.49 -2.49
N LEU A 90 6.70 1.28 -2.74
CA LEU A 90 7.36 1.89 -3.91
C LEU A 90 6.72 1.39 -5.20
N VAL A 91 6.57 0.08 -5.35
CA VAL A 91 5.96 -0.53 -6.54
C VAL A 91 4.48 -0.15 -6.66
N TYR A 92 3.75 -0.19 -5.57
CA TYR A 92 2.35 0.24 -5.50
C TYR A 92 2.20 1.70 -5.93
N GLY A 93 3.05 2.58 -5.39
CA GLY A 93 3.03 4.00 -5.73
C GLY A 93 3.35 4.25 -7.20
N LEU A 94 4.38 3.61 -7.74
CA LEU A 94 4.74 3.73 -9.14
C LEU A 94 3.63 3.20 -10.07
N PHE A 95 3.01 2.09 -9.70
CA PHE A 95 1.87 1.55 -10.45
C PHE A 95 0.70 2.55 -10.44
N GLN A 96 0.37 3.16 -9.30
CA GLN A 96 -0.71 4.13 -9.22
C GLN A 96 -0.43 5.41 -10.01
N VAL A 97 0.82 5.87 -10.02
CA VAL A 97 1.19 7.02 -10.86
C VAL A 97 0.96 6.70 -12.34
N ALA A 98 1.41 5.54 -12.79
CA ALA A 98 1.21 5.11 -14.17
C ALA A 98 -0.27 4.89 -14.50
N ASP A 99 -1.01 4.22 -13.62
CA ASP A 99 -2.44 3.97 -13.77
C ASP A 99 -3.24 5.28 -13.83
N GLY A 100 -2.96 6.20 -12.93
CA GLY A 100 -3.63 7.50 -12.89
C GLY A 100 -3.34 8.36 -14.11
N ALA A 101 -2.10 8.34 -14.60
CA ALA A 101 -1.69 9.17 -15.74
C ALA A 101 -2.13 8.57 -17.08
N LEU A 102 -2.03 7.23 -17.25
CA LEU A 102 -2.15 6.56 -18.54
C LEU A 102 -3.49 5.87 -18.76
N GLN A 103 -4.11 5.33 -17.71
CA GLN A 103 -5.31 4.51 -17.83
C GLN A 103 -6.56 5.22 -17.34
N VAL A 104 -6.52 5.75 -16.12
CA VAL A 104 -7.68 6.37 -15.48
C VAL A 104 -7.77 7.87 -15.81
N GLY A 105 -6.64 8.53 -16.04
CA GLY A 105 -6.59 9.95 -16.33
C GLY A 105 -6.99 10.84 -15.14
N ALA A 106 -6.89 10.32 -13.91
CA ALA A 106 -7.30 11.03 -12.70
C ALA A 106 -6.09 11.50 -11.91
N SER A 107 -5.94 12.80 -11.73
CA SER A 107 -4.83 13.41 -10.98
C SER A 107 -4.79 12.96 -9.52
N ILE A 108 -5.94 12.68 -8.91
CA ILE A 108 -6.00 12.18 -7.52
C ILE A 108 -5.32 10.82 -7.38
N VAL A 109 -5.41 9.95 -8.39
CA VAL A 109 -4.73 8.65 -8.38
C VAL A 109 -3.23 8.83 -8.51
N VAL A 110 -2.77 9.78 -9.34
CA VAL A 110 -1.36 10.14 -9.46
C VAL A 110 -0.82 10.65 -8.12
N VAL A 111 -1.55 11.54 -7.46
CA VAL A 111 -1.16 12.10 -6.15
C VAL A 111 -1.09 10.98 -5.09
N ALA A 112 -2.07 10.08 -5.07
CA ALA A 112 -2.05 8.93 -4.16
C ALA A 112 -0.82 8.05 -4.40
N GLY A 113 -0.46 7.82 -5.65
CA GLY A 113 0.74 7.06 -6.01
C GLY A 113 2.03 7.73 -5.51
N LEU A 114 2.13 9.05 -5.64
CA LEU A 114 3.27 9.81 -5.12
C LEU A 114 3.36 9.73 -3.60
N ILE A 115 2.23 9.79 -2.90
CA ILE A 115 2.18 9.60 -1.44
C ILE A 115 2.72 8.23 -1.07
N TYR A 116 2.34 7.17 -1.77
CA TYR A 116 2.83 5.81 -1.51
C TYR A 116 4.33 5.67 -1.76
N VAL A 117 4.87 6.35 -2.76
CA VAL A 117 6.33 6.39 -2.96
C VAL A 117 7.02 7.02 -1.75
N VAL A 118 6.48 8.10 -1.20
CA VAL A 118 6.99 8.74 0.02
C VAL A 118 6.89 7.79 1.22
N LEU A 119 5.77 7.09 1.37
CA LEU A 119 5.58 6.10 2.44
C LEU A 119 6.60 4.96 2.32
N GLY A 120 6.91 4.52 1.10
CA GLY A 120 7.98 3.55 0.85
C GLY A 120 9.33 4.05 1.33
N GLY A 121 9.63 5.32 1.09
CA GLY A 121 10.85 5.96 1.61
C GLY A 121 10.90 6.00 3.12
N ILE A 122 9.78 6.31 3.78
CA ILE A 122 9.67 6.32 5.24
C ILE A 122 9.87 4.91 5.79
N ALA A 123 9.22 3.91 5.22
CA ALA A 123 9.37 2.51 5.64
C ALA A 123 10.83 2.04 5.51
N TYR A 124 11.49 2.42 4.42
CA TYR A 124 12.90 2.11 4.21
C TYR A 124 13.79 2.81 5.24
N ALA A 125 13.54 4.08 5.53
CA ALA A 125 14.27 4.80 6.56
C ALA A 125 14.14 4.13 7.93
N MET A 126 12.94 3.66 8.29
CA MET A 126 12.73 2.90 9.52
C MET A 126 13.46 1.56 9.49
N HIS A 127 13.44 0.86 8.37
CA HIS A 127 14.19 -0.38 8.18
C HIS A 127 15.70 -0.18 8.43
N ARG A 128 16.24 0.94 7.95
CA ARG A 128 17.67 1.24 8.12
C ARG A 128 18.04 1.73 9.52
N SER A 129 17.10 2.35 10.22
CA SER A 129 17.37 3.06 11.49
C SER A 129 17.09 2.24 12.74
N VAL A 130 16.29 1.19 12.61
CA VAL A 130 15.92 0.31 13.76
C VAL A 130 16.55 -1.10 13.65
#